data_5489694cb5eeab56f8d6398213f7e844
#
_entry.id   5489694cb5eeab56f8d6398213f7e844
#
_cell.length_a   1.000
_cell.length_b   1.000
_cell.length_c   1.000
_cell.angle_alpha   90.00
_cell.angle_beta   90.00
_cell.angle_gamma   90.00
#
_symmetry.space_group_name_H-M   'P 1'
#
loop_
_entity.id
_entity.type
_entity.pdbx_description
1 polymer ?
#
loop_
_entity_poly.entity_id
_entity_poly.type
_entity_poly.pdbx_seq_one_letter_code
_entity_poly.pdbx_strand_id
1 'polypeptide(L)'
;WDLKALYAPDASPEWTIVNASEMETKLPLAYKLFKDTVNGVLVNPTQAYLDGLSFSSLVSATDIANGPSFLVSVEANANGAGNVYVIDGTQKKSITLEVGVNYIFNHSTDHPLRFSTTLDGTHGGGVEYAQGVYTYNPGRTEIEVHSETPTTLYYYCSIHPGMGGSITISS
;
A
#
# COMPACT_ATOMS: atom_id res chain seq x y z
N TRP A 1 -10.31 -20.38 -9.50
CA TRP A 1 -9.40 -19.26 -9.80
C TRP A 1 -8.45 -19.71 -10.91
N ASP A 2 -8.47 -19.00 -12.01
CA ASP A 2 -7.56 -19.23 -13.11
C ASP A 2 -6.36 -18.31 -12.95
N LEU A 3 -5.24 -18.84 -12.45
CA LEU A 3 -3.98 -18.11 -12.31
C LEU A 3 -3.52 -17.49 -13.64
N LYS A 4 -3.93 -18.09 -14.76
CA LYS A 4 -3.68 -17.56 -16.09
C LYS A 4 -4.42 -16.24 -16.33
N ALA A 5 -5.67 -16.13 -15.88
CA ALA A 5 -6.45 -14.90 -16.02
C ALA A 5 -5.87 -13.76 -15.18
N LEU A 6 -5.24 -14.07 -14.02
CA LEU A 6 -4.57 -13.10 -13.18
C LEU A 6 -3.22 -12.65 -13.73
N TYR A 7 -2.47 -13.57 -14.34
CA TYR A 7 -1.08 -13.31 -14.73
C TYR A 7 -0.89 -12.90 -16.19
N ALA A 8 -1.69 -13.49 -17.08
CA ALA A 8 -1.59 -13.23 -18.51
C ALA A 8 -2.98 -13.37 -19.17
N PRO A 9 -3.87 -12.40 -19.00
CA PRO A 9 -5.24 -12.48 -19.51
C PRO A 9 -5.29 -12.70 -21.04
N ASP A 10 -4.27 -12.26 -21.75
CA ASP A 10 -4.16 -12.36 -23.22
C ASP A 10 -3.25 -13.50 -23.69
N ALA A 11 -2.72 -14.33 -22.79
CA ALA A 11 -1.82 -15.40 -23.15
C ALA A 11 -2.57 -16.60 -23.76
N SER A 12 -1.87 -17.31 -24.68
CA SER A 12 -2.38 -18.50 -25.31
C SER A 12 -2.79 -19.59 -24.32
N PRO A 13 -3.70 -20.51 -24.66
CA PRO A 13 -4.26 -21.51 -23.75
C PRO A 13 -3.25 -22.56 -23.23
N GLU A 14 -2.03 -22.54 -23.68
CA GLU A 14 -1.01 -23.50 -23.24
C GLU A 14 -0.38 -23.06 -21.91
N TRP A 15 -0.66 -23.81 -20.86
CA TRP A 15 -0.05 -23.63 -19.54
C TRP A 15 1.38 -24.12 -19.56
N THR A 16 2.32 -23.24 -19.34
CA THR A 16 3.65 -23.64 -18.91
C THR A 16 3.61 -23.83 -17.40
N ILE A 17 3.97 -25.03 -16.90
CA ILE A 17 4.14 -25.24 -15.48
C ILE A 17 5.34 -24.40 -15.05
N VAL A 18 5.05 -23.30 -14.39
CA VAL A 18 6.07 -22.43 -13.80
C VAL A 18 6.50 -23.10 -12.50
N ASN A 19 7.78 -23.34 -12.31
CA ASN A 19 8.28 -23.92 -11.06
C ASN A 19 8.09 -22.93 -9.90
N ALA A 20 8.13 -23.46 -8.67
CA ALA A 20 7.90 -22.69 -7.45
C ALA A 20 8.82 -21.47 -7.34
N SER A 21 10.08 -21.57 -7.78
CA SER A 21 11.06 -20.47 -7.75
C SER A 21 10.71 -19.32 -8.68
N GLU A 22 10.18 -19.62 -9.88
CA GLU A 22 9.73 -18.57 -10.81
C GLU A 22 8.46 -17.88 -10.32
N MET A 23 7.54 -18.62 -9.69
CA MET A 23 6.35 -18.05 -9.09
C MET A 23 6.68 -17.15 -7.90
N GLU A 24 7.64 -17.55 -7.06
CA GLU A 24 8.10 -16.75 -5.94
C GLU A 24 8.70 -15.40 -6.37
N THR A 25 9.41 -15.40 -7.51
CA THR A 25 10.03 -14.20 -8.05
C THR A 25 9.03 -13.29 -8.79
N LYS A 26 8.12 -13.89 -9.58
CA LYS A 26 7.22 -13.15 -10.46
C LYS A 26 5.89 -12.76 -9.80
N LEU A 27 5.43 -13.56 -8.83
CA LEU A 27 4.15 -13.37 -8.14
C LEU A 27 4.29 -13.62 -6.63
N PRO A 28 5.12 -12.87 -5.91
CA PRO A 28 5.45 -13.19 -4.51
C PRO A 28 4.24 -13.24 -3.58
N LEU A 29 3.21 -12.42 -3.83
CA LEU A 29 1.98 -12.40 -3.02
C LEU A 29 1.03 -13.54 -3.38
N ALA A 30 0.83 -13.82 -4.67
CA ALA A 30 0.03 -14.95 -5.12
C ALA A 30 0.67 -16.29 -4.69
N TYR A 31 2.00 -16.36 -4.70
CA TYR A 31 2.74 -17.52 -4.23
C TYR A 31 2.51 -17.80 -2.75
N LYS A 32 2.49 -16.78 -1.90
CA LYS A 32 2.18 -16.95 -0.46
C LYS A 32 0.78 -17.52 -0.22
N LEU A 33 -0.19 -17.14 -1.04
CA LEU A 33 -1.56 -17.64 -0.96
C LEU A 33 -1.69 -19.10 -1.42
N PHE A 34 -0.85 -19.53 -2.35
CA PHE A 34 -0.93 -20.86 -2.97
C PHE A 34 0.26 -21.77 -2.64
N LYS A 35 1.03 -21.42 -1.60
CA LYS A 35 2.24 -22.14 -1.22
C LYS A 35 1.98 -23.55 -0.67
N ASP A 36 0.75 -23.92 -0.34
CA ASP A 36 0.39 -25.30 -0.04
C ASP A 36 0.39 -26.13 -1.33
N THR A 37 1.53 -26.68 -1.59
CA THR A 37 1.81 -27.43 -2.80
C THR A 37 2.05 -28.88 -2.45
N VAL A 38 1.52 -29.76 -3.25
CA VAL A 38 1.94 -31.16 -3.24
C VAL A 38 3.30 -31.20 -3.94
N ASN A 39 4.38 -31.44 -3.17
CA ASN A 39 5.76 -31.57 -3.65
C ASN A 39 6.35 -30.34 -4.36
N GLY A 40 5.99 -29.13 -3.94
CA GLY A 40 6.54 -27.89 -4.51
C GLY A 40 5.98 -27.51 -5.89
N VAL A 41 4.97 -28.22 -6.37
CA VAL A 41 4.26 -27.91 -7.61
C VAL A 41 2.95 -27.19 -7.26
N LEU A 42 2.76 -25.99 -7.78
CA LEU A 42 1.47 -25.29 -7.65
C LEU A 42 0.40 -26.06 -8.41
N VAL A 43 -0.57 -26.57 -7.70
CA VAL A 43 -1.77 -27.15 -8.29
C VAL A 43 -2.89 -26.09 -8.30
N ASN A 44 -3.68 -26.12 -9.35
CA ASN A 44 -4.85 -25.24 -9.44
C ASN A 44 -5.78 -25.54 -8.24
N PRO A 45 -5.99 -24.59 -7.32
CA PRO A 45 -6.77 -24.88 -6.12
C PRO A 45 -8.21 -25.21 -6.52
N THR A 46 -8.75 -26.30 -5.98
CA THR A 46 -10.18 -26.58 -6.14
C THR A 46 -11.01 -25.59 -5.35
N GLN A 47 -12.26 -25.37 -5.73
CA GLN A 47 -13.17 -24.50 -4.97
C GLN A 47 -13.30 -24.98 -3.51
N ALA A 48 -13.37 -26.30 -3.30
CA ALA A 48 -13.42 -26.88 -1.96
C ALA A 48 -12.17 -26.56 -1.10
N TYR A 49 -10.99 -26.46 -1.72
CA TYR A 49 -9.78 -26.01 -1.03
C TYR A 49 -9.87 -24.53 -0.66
N LEU A 50 -10.34 -23.70 -1.58
CA LEU A 50 -10.54 -22.27 -1.34
C LEU A 50 -11.62 -22.00 -0.26
N ASP A 51 -12.69 -22.78 -0.24
CA ASP A 51 -13.75 -22.71 0.78
C ASP A 51 -13.28 -23.17 2.16
N GLY A 52 -12.31 -24.09 2.20
CA GLY A 52 -11.67 -24.57 3.44
C GLY A 52 -10.64 -23.60 4.04
N LEU A 53 -10.18 -22.63 3.26
CA LEU A 53 -9.32 -21.56 3.77
C LEU A 53 -10.18 -20.58 4.54
N SER A 54 -9.90 -20.41 5.83
CA SER A 54 -10.55 -19.40 6.65
C SER A 54 -10.07 -18.01 6.23
N PHE A 55 -10.76 -17.41 5.27
CA PHE A 55 -10.42 -16.08 4.73
C PHE A 55 -10.74 -14.92 5.68
N SER A 56 -11.14 -15.19 6.91
CA SER A 56 -11.44 -14.14 7.90
C SER A 56 -10.22 -13.25 8.25
N SER A 57 -9.03 -13.66 7.85
CA SER A 57 -7.80 -12.87 7.97
C SER A 57 -7.16 -12.53 6.62
N LEU A 58 -7.76 -12.92 5.50
CA LEU A 58 -7.27 -12.56 4.19
C LEU A 58 -7.83 -11.19 3.82
N VAL A 59 -6.95 -10.23 3.73
CA VAL A 59 -7.12 -8.99 2.99
C VAL A 59 -7.73 -9.33 1.62
N SER A 60 -8.65 -8.55 1.13
CA SER A 60 -9.26 -8.80 -0.18
C SER A 60 -8.19 -8.94 -1.27
N ALA A 61 -8.50 -9.59 -2.39
CA ALA A 61 -7.54 -9.68 -3.51
C ALA A 61 -7.10 -8.28 -3.98
N THR A 62 -7.94 -7.27 -3.77
CA THR A 62 -7.63 -5.86 -4.01
C THR A 62 -6.60 -5.34 -3.00
N ASP A 63 -6.70 -5.74 -1.72
CA ASP A 63 -5.75 -5.34 -0.68
C ASP A 63 -4.39 -6.02 -0.86
N ILE A 64 -4.38 -7.27 -1.36
CA ILE A 64 -3.14 -7.98 -1.70
C ILE A 64 -2.44 -7.33 -2.90
N ALA A 65 -3.20 -6.92 -3.90
CA ALA A 65 -2.65 -6.26 -5.09
C ALA A 65 -2.18 -4.83 -4.81
N ASN A 66 -2.76 -4.17 -3.80
CA ASN A 66 -2.56 -2.76 -3.54
C ASN A 66 -1.80 -2.45 -2.24
N GLY A 67 -1.49 -3.46 -1.41
CA GLY A 67 -0.86 -3.25 -0.10
C GLY A 67 -1.78 -2.63 0.96
N PRO A 68 -1.29 -2.41 2.20
CA PRO A 68 -2.06 -1.79 3.27
C PRO A 68 -2.55 -0.40 2.90
N SER A 69 -3.82 -0.10 3.24
CA SER A 69 -4.42 1.19 2.92
C SER A 69 -4.85 1.97 4.15
N PHE A 70 -4.61 3.28 4.13
CA PHE A 70 -5.09 4.24 5.11
C PHE A 70 -6.23 5.07 4.52
N LEU A 71 -7.32 5.18 5.26
CA LEU A 71 -8.33 6.20 4.99
C LEU A 71 -7.93 7.47 5.73
N VAL A 72 -7.69 8.54 4.97
CA VAL A 72 -7.28 9.84 5.50
C VAL A 72 -8.46 10.78 5.41
N SER A 73 -9.11 11.02 6.54
CA SER A 73 -10.16 12.03 6.67
C SER A 73 -9.59 13.38 7.11
N VAL A 74 -10.44 14.41 7.11
CA VAL A 74 -10.08 15.77 7.49
C VAL A 74 -11.06 16.26 8.54
N GLU A 75 -10.54 16.77 9.64
CA GLU A 75 -11.34 17.33 10.75
C GLU A 75 -10.76 18.66 11.24
N ALA A 76 -11.59 19.41 11.97
CA ALA A 76 -11.12 20.59 12.68
C ALA A 76 -10.05 20.20 13.71
N ASN A 77 -8.97 20.97 13.78
CA ASN A 77 -7.86 20.71 14.68
C ASN A 77 -8.30 20.91 16.14
N ALA A 78 -8.31 19.84 16.92
CA ALA A 78 -8.68 19.88 18.36
C ALA A 78 -7.74 20.75 19.22
N ASN A 79 -6.51 20.97 18.75
CA ASN A 79 -5.46 21.67 19.50
C ASN A 79 -5.04 23.01 18.86
N GLY A 80 -5.87 23.58 17.98
CA GLY A 80 -5.52 24.82 17.31
C GLY A 80 -6.47 25.21 16.18
N ALA A 81 -6.07 26.16 15.38
CA ALA A 81 -6.84 26.59 14.21
C ALA A 81 -6.61 25.68 13.00
N GLY A 82 -7.56 25.72 12.07
CA GLY A 82 -7.51 25.02 10.80
C GLY A 82 -7.97 23.57 10.86
N ASN A 83 -7.76 22.85 9.78
CA ASN A 83 -8.09 21.45 9.62
C ASN A 83 -6.82 20.58 9.68
N VAL A 84 -6.98 19.32 10.06
CA VAL A 84 -5.90 18.34 10.15
C VAL A 84 -6.33 17.00 9.56
N TYR A 85 -5.38 16.21 9.12
CA TYR A 85 -5.61 14.83 8.73
C TYR A 85 -5.86 13.94 9.95
N VAL A 86 -6.79 13.02 9.78
CA VAL A 86 -7.14 11.99 10.74
C VAL A 86 -6.94 10.63 10.08
N ILE A 87 -6.17 9.78 10.71
CA ILE A 87 -5.93 8.38 10.31
C ILE A 87 -6.32 7.50 11.50
N ASP A 88 -7.19 6.51 11.27
CA ASP A 88 -7.72 5.62 12.32
C ASP A 88 -8.23 6.39 13.55
N GLY A 89 -8.99 7.45 13.32
CA GLY A 89 -9.58 8.29 14.37
C GLY A 89 -8.59 9.17 15.15
N THR A 90 -7.31 9.22 14.75
CA THR A 90 -6.29 10.01 15.43
C THR A 90 -5.81 11.17 14.56
N GLN A 91 -5.92 12.40 15.08
CA GLN A 91 -5.41 13.59 14.41
C GLN A 91 -3.89 13.57 14.33
N LYS A 92 -3.33 13.89 13.16
CA LYS A 92 -1.87 13.93 12.89
C LYS A 92 -1.14 12.66 13.35
N LYS A 93 -1.77 11.49 13.17
CA LYS A 93 -1.25 10.20 13.65
C LYS A 93 0.18 9.97 13.18
N SER A 94 1.08 9.64 14.10
CA SER A 94 2.38 9.06 13.75
C SER A 94 2.18 7.62 13.30
N ILE A 95 2.71 7.27 12.12
CA ILE A 95 2.58 5.94 11.53
C ILE A 95 3.97 5.32 11.29
N THR A 96 4.01 3.99 11.25
CA THR A 96 5.21 3.23 10.87
C THR A 96 4.94 2.50 9.57
N LEU A 97 5.85 2.60 8.63
CA LEU A 97 5.85 1.89 7.35
C LEU A 97 7.07 0.98 7.29
N GLU A 98 6.93 -0.19 6.64
CA GLU A 98 7.97 -1.21 6.56
C GLU A 98 8.61 -1.22 5.17
N VAL A 99 9.93 -1.42 5.13
CA VAL A 99 10.68 -1.60 3.87
C VAL A 99 10.14 -2.79 3.09
N GLY A 100 9.99 -2.64 1.78
CA GLY A 100 9.49 -3.66 0.86
C GLY A 100 7.96 -3.71 0.74
N VAL A 101 7.25 -2.79 1.39
CA VAL A 101 5.78 -2.73 1.36
C VAL A 101 5.30 -1.50 0.59
N ASN A 102 4.26 -1.66 -0.22
CA ASN A 102 3.55 -0.55 -0.85
C ASN A 102 2.36 -0.14 0.03
N TYR A 103 2.24 1.14 0.34
CA TYR A 103 1.15 1.70 1.16
C TYR A 103 0.30 2.67 0.37
N ILE A 104 -1.00 2.65 0.63
CA ILE A 104 -2.00 3.47 -0.05
C ILE A 104 -2.62 4.44 0.94
N PHE A 105 -2.71 5.70 0.55
CA PHE A 105 -3.39 6.75 1.28
C PHE A 105 -4.57 7.25 0.45
N ASN A 106 -5.79 6.94 0.87
CA ASN A 106 -7.00 7.45 0.26
C ASN A 106 -7.43 8.72 0.98
N HIS A 107 -7.44 9.84 0.28
CA HIS A 107 -7.66 11.18 0.85
C HIS A 107 -8.64 12.00 0.01
N SER A 108 -9.10 13.14 0.52
CA SER A 108 -9.90 14.08 -0.27
C SER A 108 -9.07 14.73 -1.37
N THR A 109 -9.69 14.99 -2.51
CA THR A 109 -9.09 15.76 -3.61
C THR A 109 -8.80 17.22 -3.24
N ASP A 110 -9.57 17.78 -2.31
CA ASP A 110 -9.39 19.14 -1.82
C ASP A 110 -8.21 19.27 -0.85
N HIS A 111 -7.72 18.13 -0.36
CA HIS A 111 -6.58 18.04 0.53
C HIS A 111 -5.60 16.96 0.02
N PRO A 112 -4.82 17.26 -1.05
CA PRO A 112 -3.90 16.30 -1.63
C PRO A 112 -2.75 15.98 -0.68
N LEU A 113 -2.62 14.67 -0.31
CA LEU A 113 -1.56 14.20 0.56
C LEU A 113 -0.26 14.00 -0.22
N ARG A 114 0.83 14.48 0.35
CA ARG A 114 2.21 14.35 -0.15
C ARG A 114 3.16 13.98 0.98
N PHE A 115 4.39 13.61 0.63
CA PHE A 115 5.45 13.26 1.58
C PHE A 115 6.63 14.22 1.46
N SER A 116 7.37 14.38 2.55
CA SER A 116 8.60 15.18 2.62
C SER A 116 9.50 14.66 3.74
N THR A 117 10.79 14.96 3.68
CA THR A 117 11.74 14.80 4.79
C THR A 117 11.69 15.95 5.79
N THR A 118 10.96 17.01 5.45
CA THR A 118 10.78 18.20 6.30
C THR A 118 9.37 18.22 6.85
N LEU A 119 9.22 18.53 8.14
CA LEU A 119 7.93 18.70 8.80
C LEU A 119 7.09 19.72 8.02
N ASP A 120 5.82 19.39 7.76
CA ASP A 120 4.87 20.19 6.97
C ASP A 120 5.34 20.47 5.52
N GLY A 121 6.28 19.69 5.01
CA GLY A 121 6.70 19.67 3.63
C GLY A 121 7.12 21.02 3.06
N THR A 122 6.50 21.42 1.95
CA THR A 122 6.78 22.69 1.28
C THR A 122 6.37 23.91 2.10
N HIS A 123 5.39 23.78 3.01
CA HIS A 123 5.01 24.84 3.94
C HIS A 123 6.07 25.05 5.03
N GLY A 124 6.81 23.99 5.39
CA GLY A 124 7.95 24.05 6.30
C GLY A 124 9.27 24.43 5.64
N GLY A 125 9.25 24.83 4.36
CA GLY A 125 10.45 25.19 3.60
C GLY A 125 11.21 23.99 3.01
N GLY A 126 10.64 22.78 3.08
CA GLY A 126 11.19 21.59 2.46
C GLY A 126 10.75 21.40 1.02
N VAL A 127 11.06 20.21 0.50
CA VAL A 127 10.67 19.77 -0.84
C VAL A 127 9.81 18.50 -0.75
N GLU A 128 8.99 18.28 -1.76
CA GLU A 128 8.23 17.02 -1.87
C GLU A 128 9.18 15.83 -2.06
N TYR A 129 8.94 14.77 -1.32
CA TYR A 129 9.60 13.48 -1.52
C TYR A 129 8.78 12.67 -2.53
N ALA A 130 9.39 12.36 -3.67
CA ALA A 130 8.72 11.72 -4.80
C ALA A 130 9.27 10.32 -5.15
N GLN A 131 10.35 9.86 -4.52
CA GLN A 131 10.94 8.56 -4.83
C GLN A 131 10.02 7.44 -4.36
N GLY A 132 9.59 6.55 -5.28
CA GLY A 132 8.63 5.49 -5.01
C GLY A 132 7.21 6.00 -4.69
N VAL A 133 6.90 7.27 -5.00
CA VAL A 133 5.59 7.87 -4.72
C VAL A 133 4.79 8.04 -6.02
N TYR A 134 3.55 7.59 -6.00
CA TYR A 134 2.61 7.68 -7.10
C TYR A 134 1.32 8.37 -6.65
N THR A 135 0.84 9.30 -7.44
CA THR A 135 -0.40 10.05 -7.14
C THR A 135 -1.44 9.81 -8.22
N TYR A 136 -2.66 9.49 -7.80
CA TYR A 136 -3.77 9.17 -8.69
C TYR A 136 -4.98 10.08 -8.39
N ASN A 137 -5.75 10.39 -9.41
CA ASN A 137 -7.06 11.01 -9.26
C ASN A 137 -8.17 9.93 -9.33
N PRO A 138 -9.19 10.00 -8.48
CA PRO A 138 -9.37 10.98 -7.39
C PRO A 138 -8.70 10.55 -6.07
N GLY A 139 -7.97 11.46 -5.43
CA GLY A 139 -7.65 11.39 -3.99
C GLY A 139 -6.89 10.16 -3.49
N ARG A 140 -5.91 9.65 -4.24
CA ARG A 140 -5.06 8.51 -3.85
C ARG A 140 -3.59 8.86 -4.01
N THR A 141 -2.81 8.58 -2.99
CA THR A 141 -1.34 8.63 -3.02
C THR A 141 -0.79 7.29 -2.53
N GLU A 142 0.18 6.75 -3.24
CA GLU A 142 0.87 5.51 -2.88
C GLU A 142 2.34 5.79 -2.61
N ILE A 143 2.94 4.99 -1.74
CA ILE A 143 4.38 4.98 -1.52
C ILE A 143 4.90 3.54 -1.44
N GLU A 144 5.82 3.20 -2.34
CA GLU A 144 6.67 2.02 -2.26
C GLU A 144 7.85 2.32 -1.34
N VAL A 145 7.95 1.61 -0.23
CA VAL A 145 9.00 1.82 0.76
C VAL A 145 10.19 0.94 0.42
N HIS A 146 11.30 1.57 0.04
CA HIS A 146 12.56 0.91 -0.30
C HIS A 146 13.61 1.05 0.82
N SER A 147 14.70 0.30 0.73
CA SER A 147 15.83 0.41 1.68
C SER A 147 16.46 1.81 1.71
N GLU A 148 16.35 2.55 0.59
CA GLU A 148 16.85 3.92 0.43
C GLU A 148 15.83 4.98 0.87
N THR A 149 14.61 4.58 1.24
CA THR A 149 13.62 5.52 1.77
C THR A 149 14.13 6.12 3.08
N PRO A 150 14.10 7.46 3.25
CA PRO A 150 14.54 8.08 4.49
C PRO A 150 13.84 7.50 5.71
N THR A 151 14.57 7.25 6.79
CA THR A 151 14.04 6.65 8.03
C THR A 151 12.91 7.45 8.67
N THR A 152 12.83 8.74 8.33
CA THR A 152 11.76 9.63 8.77
C THR A 152 11.22 10.41 7.59
N LEU A 153 9.92 10.32 7.39
CA LEU A 153 9.15 11.15 6.48
C LEU A 153 8.03 11.86 7.25
N TYR A 154 7.44 12.85 6.60
CA TYR A 154 6.23 13.52 7.07
C TYR A 154 5.21 13.50 5.92
N TYR A 155 3.97 13.14 6.23
CA TYR A 155 2.88 13.37 5.30
C TYR A 155 2.28 14.75 5.57
N TYR A 156 1.90 15.45 4.51
CA TYR A 156 1.37 16.80 4.59
C TYR A 156 0.36 17.06 3.47
N CYS A 157 -0.44 18.12 3.60
CA CYS A 157 -1.31 18.59 2.53
C CYS A 157 -0.55 19.59 1.66
N SER A 158 -0.53 19.38 0.33
CA SER A 158 0.18 20.29 -0.57
C SER A 158 -0.44 21.70 -0.67
N ILE A 159 -1.70 21.86 -0.23
CA ILE A 159 -2.44 23.12 -0.34
C ILE A 159 -2.48 23.87 1.01
N HIS A 160 -2.68 23.16 2.12
CA HIS A 160 -2.92 23.76 3.43
C HIS A 160 -1.83 23.36 4.43
N PRO A 161 -1.25 24.32 5.17
CA PRO A 161 -0.22 24.05 6.15
C PRO A 161 -0.79 23.39 7.42
N GLY A 162 0.09 22.70 8.14
CA GLY A 162 -0.16 22.21 9.48
C GLY A 162 -1.10 20.99 9.59
N MET A 163 -1.40 20.30 8.48
CA MET A 163 -2.39 19.21 8.48
C MET A 163 -1.82 17.83 8.84
N GLY A 164 -0.56 17.58 8.54
CA GLY A 164 0.04 16.26 8.53
C GLY A 164 0.68 15.79 9.83
N GLY A 165 1.32 14.63 9.76
CA GLY A 165 2.03 13.98 10.86
C GLY A 165 3.33 13.29 10.40
N SER A 166 3.96 12.55 11.30
CA SER A 166 5.23 11.86 11.05
C SER A 166 5.05 10.42 10.59
N ILE A 167 6.05 9.95 9.83
CA ILE A 167 6.21 8.57 9.40
C ILE A 167 7.59 8.09 9.84
N THR A 168 7.64 6.92 10.48
CA THR A 168 8.87 6.19 10.75
C THR A 168 8.99 5.02 9.78
N ILE A 169 10.14 4.85 9.15
CA ILE A 169 10.42 3.69 8.30
C ILE A 169 11.15 2.64 9.12
N SER A 170 10.61 1.43 9.15
CA SER A 170 11.21 0.27 9.80
C SER A 170 11.71 -0.74 8.76
N SER A 171 12.82 -1.39 9.09
CA SER A 171 13.41 -2.48 8.33
C SER A 171 12.84 -3.82 8.75
#